data_febab8671ac37afc61e738c376051fdc
#
_entry.id   febab8671ac37afc61e738c376051fdc
#
_cell.length_a   1.000
_cell.length_b   1.000
_cell.length_c   1.000
_cell.angle_alpha   90.00
_cell.angle_beta   90.00
_cell.angle_gamma   90.00
#
_symmetry.space_group_name_H-M   'P 1'
#
loop_
_entity.id
_entity.type
_entity.pdbx_description
1 polymer ?
#
loop_
_entity_poly.entity_id
_entity_poly.type
_entity_poly.pdbx_seq_one_letter_code
_entity_poly.pdbx_strand_id
1 'polypeptide(L)'
;MKVLVNAPFQINDQLQEVIDEKVGKLKTYFDRIVEAEIYLKIGEKRHRHREQIVEIRLNVPGATLFAEQKSDAMEKALAGAAEKARRQLVKYKKLQAGNH
;
A
#
# COMPACT_ATOMS: atom_id res chain seq x y z
N MET A 1 -5.62 11.00 7.42
CA MET A 1 -4.66 9.89 7.21
C MET A 1 -3.27 10.45 6.96
N LYS A 2 -2.32 10.02 7.74
CA LYS A 2 -0.91 10.37 7.54
C LYS A 2 -0.27 9.33 6.63
N VAL A 3 0.52 9.76 5.64
CA VAL A 3 1.19 8.86 4.71
C VAL A 3 2.69 8.97 4.89
N LEU A 4 3.35 7.85 5.16
CA LEU A 4 4.80 7.76 5.28
C LEU A 4 5.31 6.85 4.18
N VAL A 5 6.33 7.28 3.45
CA VAL A 5 6.93 6.52 2.36
C VAL A 5 8.40 6.27 2.67
N ASN A 6 8.80 4.99 2.62
CA ASN A 6 10.17 4.57 2.79
C ASN A 6 10.66 3.88 1.52
N ALA A 7 11.79 4.33 1.01
CA ALA A 7 12.39 3.77 -0.20
C ALA A 7 13.91 3.81 -0.10
N PRO A 8 14.62 2.85 -0.71
CA PRO A 8 16.09 2.85 -0.74
C PRO A 8 16.65 3.76 -1.84
N PHE A 9 15.79 4.56 -2.48
CA PHE A 9 16.16 5.47 -3.55
C PHE A 9 15.33 6.75 -3.44
N GLN A 10 15.72 7.77 -4.18
CA GLN A 10 14.96 9.02 -4.20
C GLN A 10 13.73 8.87 -5.08
N ILE A 11 12.57 9.22 -4.53
CA ILE A 11 11.30 9.10 -5.24
C ILE A 11 11.11 10.32 -6.14
N ASN A 12 10.90 10.09 -7.45
CA ASN A 12 10.65 11.18 -8.37
C ASN A 12 9.17 11.61 -8.31
N ASP A 13 8.87 12.76 -8.93
CA ASP A 13 7.54 13.36 -8.88
C ASP A 13 6.46 12.45 -9.47
N GLN A 14 6.78 11.74 -10.55
CA GLN A 14 5.84 10.83 -11.19
C GLN A 14 5.45 9.69 -10.27
N LEU A 15 6.42 9.06 -9.62
CA LEU A 15 6.16 7.98 -8.69
C LEU A 15 5.39 8.49 -7.46
N GLN A 16 5.74 9.70 -6.98
CA GLN A 16 5.02 10.29 -5.85
C GLN A 16 3.55 10.53 -6.19
N GLU A 17 3.24 10.99 -7.40
CA GLU A 17 1.86 11.17 -7.85
C GLU A 17 1.09 9.85 -7.86
N VAL A 18 1.73 8.77 -8.35
CA VAL A 18 1.09 7.46 -8.37
C VAL A 18 0.82 6.96 -6.96
N ILE A 19 1.78 7.14 -6.04
CA ILE A 19 1.61 6.78 -4.63
C ILE A 19 0.42 7.55 -4.04
N ASP A 20 0.40 8.86 -4.23
CA ASP A 20 -0.65 9.72 -3.67
C ASP A 20 -2.02 9.34 -4.21
N GLU A 21 -2.12 9.03 -5.49
CA GLU A 21 -3.37 8.61 -6.11
C GLU A 21 -3.84 7.26 -5.57
N LYS A 22 -2.98 6.24 -5.63
CA LYS A 22 -3.37 4.89 -5.23
C LYS A 22 -3.64 4.77 -3.74
N VAL A 23 -2.80 5.36 -2.91
CA VAL A 23 -2.95 5.31 -1.46
C VAL A 23 -4.08 6.24 -1.00
N GLY A 24 -4.19 7.41 -1.62
CA GLY A 24 -5.26 8.37 -1.29
C GLY A 24 -6.66 7.81 -1.50
N LYS A 25 -6.84 6.94 -2.49
CA LYS A 25 -8.13 6.29 -2.74
C LYS A 25 -8.55 5.35 -1.61
N LEU A 26 -7.61 4.83 -0.83
CA LEU A 26 -7.96 3.93 0.28
C LEU A 26 -8.83 4.63 1.32
N LYS A 27 -8.66 5.92 1.48
CA LYS A 27 -9.43 6.76 2.38
C LYS A 27 -10.93 6.77 2.01
N THR A 28 -11.27 6.53 0.75
CA THR A 28 -12.67 6.49 0.31
C THR A 28 -13.39 5.23 0.77
N TYR A 29 -12.64 4.17 1.06
CA TYR A 29 -13.21 2.91 1.55
C TYR A 29 -13.34 2.89 3.07
N PHE A 30 -12.47 3.62 3.75
CA PHE A 30 -12.50 3.71 5.21
C PHE A 30 -11.83 5.01 5.63
N ASP A 31 -12.59 5.93 6.22
CA ASP A 31 -12.13 7.28 6.55
C ASP A 31 -11.34 7.38 7.86
N ARG A 32 -11.30 6.30 8.66
CA ARG A 32 -10.61 6.29 9.94
C ARG A 32 -9.24 5.62 9.92
N ILE A 33 -8.59 5.60 8.75
CA ILE A 33 -7.20 5.16 8.67
C ILE A 33 -6.34 6.20 9.37
N VAL A 34 -5.64 5.79 10.41
CA VAL A 34 -4.76 6.69 11.17
C VAL A 34 -3.52 7.02 10.37
N GLU A 35 -2.89 5.98 9.80
CA GLU A 35 -1.63 6.13 9.10
C GLU A 35 -1.49 5.05 8.05
N ALA A 36 -0.90 5.41 6.91
CA ALA A 36 -0.51 4.47 5.87
C ALA A 36 1.02 4.52 5.72
N GLU A 37 1.67 3.39 5.93
CA GLU A 37 3.11 3.25 5.76
C GLU A 37 3.37 2.47 4.47
N ILE A 38 4.11 3.09 3.57
CA ILE A 38 4.41 2.52 2.26
C ILE A 38 5.91 2.21 2.21
N TYR A 39 6.25 0.96 1.96
CA TYR A 39 7.64 0.53 1.82
C TYR A 39 7.89 0.09 0.39
N LEU A 40 8.76 0.81 -0.28
CA LEU A 40 9.22 0.45 -1.62
C LEU A 40 10.55 -0.28 -1.45
N LYS A 41 10.65 -1.46 -2.02
CA LYS A 41 11.85 -2.31 -1.89
C LYS A 41 12.26 -2.85 -3.24
N ILE A 42 13.56 -3.09 -3.38
CA ILE A 42 14.11 -3.73 -4.55
C ILE A 42 14.66 -5.07 -4.10
N GLY A 43 14.10 -6.14 -4.64
CA GLY A 43 14.51 -7.49 -4.32
C GLY A 43 15.67 -7.96 -5.18
N GLU A 44 15.83 -9.28 -5.24
CA GLU A 44 16.88 -9.90 -6.01
C GLU A 44 16.63 -9.76 -7.52
N LYS A 45 17.73 -9.71 -8.26
CA LYS A 45 17.66 -9.73 -9.73
C LYS A 45 17.33 -11.14 -10.19
N ARG A 46 16.21 -11.25 -10.92
CA ARG A 46 15.81 -12.52 -11.55
C ARG A 46 15.76 -12.30 -13.06
N HIS A 47 16.49 -13.12 -13.80
CA HIS A 47 16.63 -12.99 -15.23
C HIS A 47 17.16 -11.61 -15.60
N ARG A 48 16.37 -10.79 -16.28
CA ARG A 48 16.74 -9.43 -16.71
C ARG A 48 16.17 -8.34 -15.83
N HIS A 49 15.37 -8.72 -14.83
CA HIS A 49 14.64 -7.74 -14.01
C HIS A 49 14.99 -7.88 -12.55
N ARG A 50 15.09 -6.75 -11.88
CA ARG A 50 15.08 -6.72 -10.43
C ARG A 50 13.64 -6.77 -9.98
N GLU A 51 13.37 -7.57 -8.99
CA GLU A 51 12.06 -7.66 -8.38
C GLU A 51 11.74 -6.35 -7.66
N GLN A 52 10.59 -5.75 -7.96
CA GLN A 52 10.11 -4.55 -7.29
C GLN A 52 9.05 -4.98 -6.29
N ILE A 53 9.18 -4.52 -5.05
CA ILE A 53 8.32 -4.94 -3.96
C ILE A 53 7.69 -3.71 -3.33
N VAL A 54 6.37 -3.75 -3.12
CA VAL A 54 5.67 -2.70 -2.37
C VAL A 54 4.92 -3.34 -1.21
N GLU A 55 5.17 -2.84 -0.01
CA GLU A 55 4.40 -3.17 1.18
C GLU A 55 3.57 -1.96 1.58
N ILE A 56 2.33 -2.20 1.95
CA ILE A 56 1.45 -1.17 2.50
C ILE A 56 0.96 -1.65 3.84
N ARG A 57 1.19 -0.86 4.87
CA ARG A 57 0.66 -1.08 6.22
C ARG A 57 -0.32 0.01 6.53
N LEU A 58 -1.54 -0.38 6.89
CA LEU A 58 -2.59 0.57 7.25
C LEU A 58 -2.89 0.42 8.73
N ASN A 59 -2.61 1.46 9.48
CA ASN A 59 -2.94 1.50 10.90
C ASN A 59 -4.36 2.03 11.04
N VAL A 60 -5.23 1.16 11.50
CA VAL A 60 -6.65 1.46 11.73
C VAL A 60 -6.95 1.24 13.20
N PRO A 61 -8.09 1.75 13.73
CA PRO A 61 -8.41 1.54 15.14
C PRO A 61 -8.47 0.04 15.49
N GLY A 62 -7.60 -0.38 16.40
CA GLY A 62 -7.58 -1.76 16.89
C GLY A 62 -6.87 -2.78 16.02
N ALA A 63 -6.27 -2.38 14.89
CA ALA A 63 -5.60 -3.33 14.01
C ALA A 63 -4.58 -2.66 13.09
N THR A 64 -3.69 -3.47 12.54
CA THR A 64 -2.80 -3.07 11.45
C THR A 64 -3.05 -4.02 10.29
N LEU A 65 -3.42 -3.47 9.15
CA LEU A 65 -3.65 -4.25 7.93
C LEU A 65 -2.39 -4.23 7.09
N PHE A 66 -2.10 -5.33 6.43
CA PHE A 66 -0.86 -5.51 5.68
C PHE A 66 -1.14 -6.04 4.29
N ALA A 67 -0.49 -5.44 3.29
CA ALA A 67 -0.56 -5.90 1.90
C ALA A 67 0.81 -5.79 1.26
N GLU A 68 1.14 -6.75 0.43
CA GLU A 68 2.42 -6.79 -0.29
C GLU A 68 2.19 -7.27 -1.71
N GLN A 69 2.93 -6.70 -2.63
CA GLN A 69 2.93 -7.13 -4.02
C GLN A 69 4.33 -7.02 -4.61
N LYS A 70 4.71 -8.03 -5.36
CA LYS A 70 5.96 -8.08 -6.12
C LYS A 70 5.64 -8.01 -7.61
N SER A 71 6.49 -7.34 -8.36
CA SER A 71 6.31 -7.21 -9.81
C SER A 71 7.62 -6.85 -10.48
N ASP A 72 7.63 -6.83 -11.80
CA ASP A 72 8.77 -6.37 -12.59
C ASP A 72 8.84 -4.84 -12.70
N ALA A 73 7.78 -4.14 -12.28
CA ALA A 73 7.73 -2.68 -12.29
C ALA A 73 7.14 -2.16 -10.98
N MET A 74 7.71 -1.06 -10.48
CA MET A 74 7.29 -0.47 -9.21
C MET A 74 5.82 -0.03 -9.25
N GLU A 75 5.38 0.59 -10.34
CA GLU A 75 3.99 1.04 -10.46
C GLU A 75 2.99 -0.11 -10.45
N LYS A 76 3.36 -1.24 -11.07
CA LYS A 76 2.53 -2.45 -11.04
C LYS A 76 2.47 -3.04 -9.64
N ALA A 77 3.61 -3.08 -8.94
CA ALA A 77 3.68 -3.57 -7.56
C ALA A 77 2.83 -2.67 -6.65
N LEU A 78 2.91 -1.37 -6.82
CA LEU A 78 2.13 -0.41 -6.05
C LEU A 78 0.63 -0.59 -6.29
N ALA A 79 0.21 -0.72 -7.55
CA ALA A 79 -1.19 -0.93 -7.90
C ALA A 79 -1.73 -2.23 -7.28
N GLY A 80 -0.93 -3.30 -7.34
CA GLY A 80 -1.31 -4.59 -6.78
C GLY A 80 -1.40 -4.56 -5.26
N ALA A 81 -0.44 -3.91 -4.59
CA ALA A 81 -0.44 -3.77 -3.13
C ALA A 81 -1.64 -2.91 -2.68
N ALA A 82 -1.94 -1.82 -3.40
CA ALA A 82 -3.08 -0.96 -3.10
C ALA A 82 -4.41 -1.71 -3.23
N GLU A 83 -4.54 -2.56 -4.25
CA GLU A 83 -5.74 -3.38 -4.44
C GLU A 83 -5.90 -4.38 -3.31
N LYS A 84 -4.82 -5.03 -2.89
CA LYS A 84 -4.86 -5.93 -1.75
C LYS A 84 -5.20 -5.19 -0.45
N ALA A 85 -4.66 -4.00 -0.27
CA ALA A 85 -4.97 -3.16 0.89
C ALA A 85 -6.45 -2.77 0.90
N ARG A 86 -7.01 -2.44 -0.26
CA ARG A 86 -8.43 -2.13 -0.40
C ARG A 86 -9.29 -3.31 0.05
N ARG A 87 -8.95 -4.52 -0.38
CA ARG A 87 -9.69 -5.73 0.01
C ARG A 87 -9.63 -5.94 1.51
N GLN A 88 -8.47 -5.71 2.11
CA GLN A 88 -8.30 -5.81 3.56
C GLN A 88 -9.18 -4.79 4.29
N LEU A 89 -9.24 -3.56 3.79
CA LEU A 89 -10.07 -2.51 4.38
C LEU A 89 -11.56 -2.85 4.31
N VAL A 90 -12.01 -3.33 3.16
CA VAL A 90 -13.42 -3.72 2.99
C VAL A 90 -13.77 -4.83 3.97
N LYS A 91 -12.90 -5.83 4.10
CA LYS A 91 -13.09 -6.93 5.04
C LYS A 91 -13.11 -6.44 6.49
N TYR A 92 -12.16 -5.59 6.86
CA TYR A 92 -12.08 -5.00 8.20
C TYR A 92 -13.35 -4.21 8.52
N LYS A 93 -13.81 -3.39 7.59
CA LYS A 93 -15.01 -2.59 7.77
C LYS A 93 -16.25 -3.47 7.98
N LYS A 94 -16.37 -4.56 7.25
CA LYS A 94 -17.47 -5.51 7.41
C LYS A 94 -17.44 -6.18 8.78
N LEU A 95 -16.27 -6.58 9.25
CA LEU A 95 -16.09 -7.18 10.56
C LEU A 95 -16.46 -6.21 11.68
N GLN A 96 -16.09 -4.94 11.53
CA GLN A 96 -16.46 -3.90 12.49
C GLN A 96 -17.97 -3.69 12.52
N ALA A 97 -18.61 -3.64 11.36
CA ALA A 97 -20.06 -3.45 11.26
C ALA A 97 -20.84 -4.67 11.79
N GLY A 98 -20.29 -5.87 11.66
CA GLY A 98 -20.93 -7.09 12.12
C GLY A 98 -20.76 -7.37 13.61
N ASN A 99 -20.00 -6.54 14.31
CA ASN A 99 -19.59 -6.78 15.69
C ASN A 99 -20.41 -5.94 16.69
N HIS A 100 -21.67 -5.96 16.51
CA HIS A 100 -22.61 -5.22 17.39
C HIS A 100 -23.22 -6.13 18.45
#